data_340b79461af09b01742218aae0ff557c
#
_entry.id   340b79461af09b01742218aae0ff557c
#
_cell.length_a   1.000
_cell.length_b   1.000
_cell.length_c   1.000
_cell.angle_alpha   90.00
_cell.angle_beta   90.00
_cell.angle_gamma   90.00
#
_symmetry.space_group_name_H-M   'P 1'
#
loop_
_entity.id
_entity.type
_entity.pdbx_description
1 polymer ?
#
loop_
_entity_poly.entity_id
_entity_poly.type
_entity_poly.pdbx_seq_one_letter_code
_entity_poly.pdbx_strand_id
1 'polypeptide(L)'
;MGRVLSEQEAEQLVGGLADEGVADSLKVDFLLAWAAKGETGGELAGMARAFLARAKSAGVTGRWGGKGLADCCGTGGGGRPIVNISTAAGIVAAAAGLPVSKHGNRGITRPSGSADALTVLGVRGARDAGELASCLGEVGCAFLYAPDFHPAFRGVAGARKILSTQGKRTAFHLLGPLVNPARPEIRMVGVFREEDMGKLAEAMDCLGVESYAILYGEDEMGAPLGELSPLGRNRLMGKKGGEKFDLLEESSSGDWGSSLDLEAPKAEESAAKIQAVLAGDGARAVRGAVVWNAGALLWLGGVAKDWVEGRKVAEETIAKGSARALLERWRTWSRY
;
A
#
# COMPACT_ATOMS: atom_id res chain seq x y z
N MET A 1 -31.75 -3.97 4.31
CA MET A 1 -30.37 -4.27 3.89
C MET A 1 -30.33 -4.29 2.37
N GLY A 2 -29.42 -3.57 1.71
CA GLY A 2 -29.29 -3.56 0.26
C GLY A 2 -28.75 -4.91 -0.25
N ARG A 3 -29.11 -5.28 -1.49
CA ARG A 3 -28.65 -6.51 -2.14
C ARG A 3 -27.13 -6.45 -2.39
N VAL A 4 -26.42 -7.56 -2.20
CA VAL A 4 -25.00 -7.70 -2.56
C VAL A 4 -24.86 -7.79 -4.09
N LEU A 5 -23.89 -7.10 -4.65
CA LEU A 5 -23.59 -7.14 -6.08
C LEU A 5 -22.98 -8.50 -6.47
N SER A 6 -23.48 -9.08 -7.53
CA SER A 6 -22.88 -10.24 -8.18
C SER A 6 -21.61 -9.87 -8.97
N GLU A 7 -20.81 -10.86 -9.34
CA GLU A 7 -19.62 -10.63 -10.19
C GLU A 7 -19.98 -10.01 -11.54
N GLN A 8 -21.07 -10.47 -12.17
CA GLN A 8 -21.54 -9.91 -13.43
C GLN A 8 -21.97 -8.45 -13.30
N GLU A 9 -22.63 -8.09 -12.21
CA GLU A 9 -22.99 -6.70 -11.91
C GLU A 9 -21.76 -5.84 -11.62
N ALA A 10 -20.79 -6.36 -10.90
CA ALA A 10 -19.51 -5.66 -10.67
C ALA A 10 -18.79 -5.37 -12.00
N GLU A 11 -18.79 -6.34 -12.93
CA GLU A 11 -18.20 -6.17 -14.27
C GLU A 11 -18.93 -5.07 -15.08
N GLN A 12 -20.28 -5.06 -15.08
CA GLN A 12 -21.09 -4.05 -15.76
C GLN A 12 -20.87 -2.66 -15.14
N LEU A 13 -20.86 -2.57 -13.82
CA LEU A 13 -20.64 -1.31 -13.10
C LEU A 13 -19.26 -0.74 -13.37
N VAL A 14 -18.21 -1.57 -13.37
CA VAL A 14 -16.86 -1.12 -13.73
C VAL A 14 -16.82 -0.67 -15.21
N GLY A 15 -17.56 -1.32 -16.10
CA GLY A 15 -17.74 -0.86 -17.48
C GLY A 15 -18.27 0.57 -17.53
N GLY A 16 -19.36 0.85 -16.82
CA GLY A 16 -19.95 2.21 -16.75
C GLY A 16 -19.05 3.23 -16.04
N LEU A 17 -18.35 2.82 -14.98
CA LEU A 17 -17.38 3.71 -14.29
C LEU A 17 -16.17 4.07 -15.17
N ALA A 18 -15.71 3.13 -16.00
CA ALA A 18 -14.58 3.31 -16.89
C ALA A 18 -14.94 4.09 -18.17
N ASP A 19 -16.21 4.12 -18.55
CA ASP A 19 -16.69 4.81 -19.75
C ASP A 19 -16.67 6.33 -19.54
N GLU A 20 -15.85 7.04 -20.31
CA GLU A 20 -15.75 8.50 -20.27
C GLU A 20 -17.03 9.19 -20.81
N GLY A 21 -17.89 8.48 -21.55
CA GLY A 21 -19.20 8.97 -22.02
C GLY A 21 -20.29 9.00 -20.95
N VAL A 22 -20.11 8.29 -19.84
CA VAL A 22 -21.04 8.32 -18.70
C VAL A 22 -20.76 9.56 -17.83
N ALA A 23 -21.81 10.34 -17.57
CA ALA A 23 -21.69 11.57 -16.79
C ALA A 23 -21.13 11.33 -15.38
N ASP A 24 -20.21 12.19 -14.94
CA ASP A 24 -19.62 12.12 -13.58
C ASP A 24 -20.66 12.16 -12.46
N SER A 25 -21.78 12.89 -12.64
CA SER A 25 -22.89 12.93 -11.67
C SER A 25 -23.49 11.56 -11.40
N LEU A 26 -23.73 10.75 -12.44
CA LEU A 26 -24.24 9.38 -12.28
C LEU A 26 -23.25 8.47 -11.55
N LYS A 27 -21.94 8.64 -11.83
CA LYS A 27 -20.89 7.91 -11.13
C LYS A 27 -20.81 8.32 -9.67
N VAL A 28 -20.95 9.61 -9.37
CA VAL A 28 -21.01 10.14 -7.99
C VAL A 28 -22.20 9.55 -7.25
N ASP A 29 -23.40 9.57 -7.85
CA ASP A 29 -24.61 9.04 -7.25
C ASP A 29 -24.48 7.56 -6.90
N PHE A 30 -23.95 6.76 -7.86
CA PHE A 30 -23.66 5.35 -7.62
C PHE A 30 -22.68 5.14 -6.46
N LEU A 31 -21.56 5.86 -6.45
CA LEU A 31 -20.53 5.70 -5.43
C LEU A 31 -21.03 6.09 -4.03
N LEU A 32 -21.87 7.13 -3.94
CA LEU A 32 -22.50 7.52 -2.69
C LEU A 32 -23.55 6.51 -2.23
N ALA A 33 -24.38 5.99 -3.14
CA ALA A 33 -25.37 4.96 -2.82
C ALA A 33 -24.69 3.66 -2.37
N TRP A 34 -23.59 3.26 -2.99
CA TRP A 34 -22.83 2.07 -2.60
C TRP A 34 -22.18 2.27 -1.24
N ALA A 35 -21.55 3.42 -0.99
CA ALA A 35 -20.99 3.75 0.31
C ALA A 35 -22.07 3.80 1.42
N ALA A 36 -23.26 4.35 1.12
CA ALA A 36 -24.37 4.39 2.07
C ALA A 36 -24.94 2.99 2.39
N LYS A 37 -24.93 2.08 1.41
CA LYS A 37 -25.29 0.66 1.64
C LYS A 37 -24.27 -0.05 2.52
N GLY A 38 -23.02 0.33 2.43
CA GLY A 38 -21.86 -0.38 2.97
C GLY A 38 -21.36 -1.45 2.00
N GLU A 39 -20.10 -1.35 1.63
CA GLU A 39 -19.41 -2.32 0.77
C GLU A 39 -19.14 -3.62 1.54
N THR A 40 -19.30 -4.78 0.88
CA THR A 40 -18.80 -6.06 1.38
C THR A 40 -17.43 -6.40 0.77
N GLY A 41 -16.67 -7.28 1.42
CA GLY A 41 -15.40 -7.74 0.87
C GLY A 41 -15.56 -8.46 -0.46
N GLY A 42 -16.64 -9.25 -0.63
CA GLY A 42 -16.97 -9.90 -1.90
C GLY A 42 -17.21 -8.91 -3.04
N GLU A 43 -17.96 -7.82 -2.77
CA GLU A 43 -18.18 -6.75 -3.76
C GLU A 43 -16.88 -6.03 -4.14
N LEU A 44 -16.04 -5.70 -3.15
CA LEU A 44 -14.73 -5.11 -3.38
C LEU A 44 -13.85 -6.02 -4.25
N ALA A 45 -13.87 -7.33 -4.00
CA ALA A 45 -13.13 -8.30 -4.80
C ALA A 45 -13.66 -8.39 -6.24
N GLY A 46 -14.98 -8.40 -6.43
CA GLY A 46 -15.60 -8.38 -7.77
C GLY A 46 -15.22 -7.14 -8.57
N MET A 47 -15.32 -5.96 -7.96
CA MET A 47 -14.88 -4.70 -8.57
C MET A 47 -13.39 -4.68 -8.87
N ALA A 48 -12.55 -5.19 -7.94
CA ALA A 48 -11.10 -5.28 -8.15
C ALA A 48 -10.76 -6.19 -9.33
N ARG A 49 -11.39 -7.37 -9.45
CA ARG A 49 -11.23 -8.27 -10.62
C ARG A 49 -11.61 -7.57 -11.94
N ALA A 50 -12.73 -6.87 -11.96
CA ALA A 50 -13.19 -6.16 -13.13
C ALA A 50 -12.26 -5.01 -13.57
N PHE A 51 -11.69 -4.25 -12.62
CA PHE A 51 -10.65 -3.26 -12.92
C PHE A 51 -9.34 -3.91 -13.38
N LEU A 52 -8.90 -5.00 -12.74
CA LEU A 52 -7.70 -5.74 -13.12
C LEU A 52 -7.81 -6.37 -14.52
N ALA A 53 -9.01 -6.80 -14.94
CA ALA A 53 -9.24 -7.28 -16.29
C ALA A 53 -9.02 -6.20 -17.35
N ARG A 54 -9.16 -4.92 -16.99
CA ARG A 54 -8.95 -3.75 -17.85
C ARG A 54 -7.60 -3.10 -17.67
N ALA A 55 -6.78 -3.62 -16.76
CA ALA A 55 -5.43 -3.11 -16.53
C ALA A 55 -4.45 -3.56 -17.61
N LYS A 56 -3.43 -2.77 -17.86
CA LYS A 56 -2.30 -3.23 -18.67
C LYS A 56 -1.57 -4.36 -17.94
N SER A 57 -1.06 -5.34 -18.69
CA SER A 57 -0.27 -6.43 -18.12
C SER A 57 1.01 -5.90 -17.49
N ALA A 58 1.30 -6.36 -16.28
CA ALA A 58 2.57 -6.12 -15.62
C ALA A 58 3.69 -7.05 -16.10
N GLY A 59 3.38 -8.09 -16.91
CA GLY A 59 4.36 -9.06 -17.39
C GLY A 59 4.89 -10.03 -16.32
N VAL A 60 4.56 -9.78 -15.05
CA VAL A 60 4.87 -10.64 -13.90
C VAL A 60 3.59 -10.89 -13.12
N THR A 61 3.49 -12.04 -12.46
CA THR A 61 2.30 -12.39 -11.68
C THR A 61 2.71 -13.17 -10.43
N GLY A 62 2.39 -12.63 -9.27
CA GLY A 62 2.50 -13.28 -7.97
C GLY A 62 3.92 -13.49 -7.47
N ARG A 63 4.85 -13.93 -8.33
CA ARG A 63 6.22 -14.37 -7.97
C ARG A 63 7.29 -13.71 -8.83
N TRP A 64 8.50 -13.61 -8.26
CA TRP A 64 9.70 -13.18 -8.96
C TRP A 64 10.93 -13.95 -8.47
N GLY A 65 11.72 -14.50 -9.40
CA GLY A 65 12.92 -15.27 -9.04
C GLY A 65 12.64 -16.45 -8.09
N GLY A 66 11.49 -17.10 -8.20
CA GLY A 66 11.07 -18.20 -7.33
C GLY A 66 10.53 -17.79 -5.95
N LYS A 67 10.56 -16.50 -5.61
CA LYS A 67 10.03 -15.94 -4.35
C LYS A 67 8.66 -15.29 -4.56
N GLY A 68 7.81 -15.27 -3.54
CA GLY A 68 6.57 -14.49 -3.53
C GLY A 68 6.88 -13.01 -3.72
N LEU A 69 6.19 -12.36 -4.66
CA LEU A 69 6.28 -10.92 -4.88
C LEU A 69 5.43 -10.20 -3.83
N ALA A 70 5.96 -9.14 -3.24
CA ALA A 70 5.29 -8.40 -2.19
C ALA A 70 4.80 -7.02 -2.65
N ASP A 71 3.68 -6.56 -2.09
CA ASP A 71 3.20 -5.17 -2.13
C ASP A 71 2.88 -4.69 -0.73
N CYS A 72 3.15 -3.43 -0.46
CA CYS A 72 2.78 -2.76 0.79
C CYS A 72 2.24 -1.36 0.49
N CYS A 73 1.01 -1.10 0.91
CA CYS A 73 0.35 0.19 0.65
C CYS A 73 -0.66 0.50 1.75
N GLY A 74 -1.19 1.71 1.76
CA GLY A 74 -2.30 2.10 2.62
C GLY A 74 -3.54 2.43 1.80
N THR A 75 -4.70 2.39 2.44
CA THR A 75 -5.98 2.79 1.84
C THR A 75 -6.05 4.30 1.52
N GLY A 76 -5.15 5.10 2.08
CA GLY A 76 -5.26 6.56 2.02
C GLY A 76 -6.45 7.08 2.83
N GLY A 77 -6.72 8.39 2.71
CA GLY A 77 -7.90 8.99 3.37
C GLY A 77 -7.75 9.31 4.86
N GLY A 78 -6.58 9.15 5.45
CA GLY A 78 -6.33 9.34 6.89
C GLY A 78 -6.20 10.79 7.36
N GLY A 79 -6.21 11.76 6.47
CA GLY A 79 -6.17 13.19 6.85
C GLY A 79 -4.81 13.72 7.35
N ARG A 80 -4.04 12.97 8.12
CA ARG A 80 -2.70 13.38 8.60
C ARG A 80 -1.63 13.15 7.54
N PRO A 81 -0.85 14.19 7.20
CA PRO A 81 0.26 14.05 6.26
C PRO A 81 1.49 13.50 6.98
N ILE A 82 1.64 12.18 7.03
CA ILE A 82 2.82 11.51 7.59
C ILE A 82 3.76 11.02 6.49
N VAL A 83 4.99 10.73 6.87
CA VAL A 83 6.02 10.09 6.03
C VAL A 83 5.44 8.90 5.30
N ASN A 84 5.87 8.66 4.05
CA ASN A 84 5.47 7.48 3.28
C ASN A 84 6.15 6.22 3.84
N ILE A 85 5.72 5.80 5.03
CA ILE A 85 6.31 4.71 5.82
C ILE A 85 6.32 3.41 5.02
N SER A 86 5.19 3.04 4.40
CA SER A 86 5.12 1.82 3.58
C SER A 86 6.10 1.84 2.39
N THR A 87 6.45 3.03 1.86
CA THR A 87 7.47 3.15 0.80
C THR A 87 8.86 2.82 1.35
N ALA A 88 9.23 3.40 2.49
CA ALA A 88 10.49 3.10 3.14
C ALA A 88 10.57 1.63 3.60
N ALA A 89 9.49 1.09 4.16
CA ALA A 89 9.39 -0.31 4.57
C ALA A 89 9.57 -1.28 3.40
N GLY A 90 8.97 -0.97 2.24
CA GLY A 90 9.17 -1.76 1.01
C GLY A 90 10.63 -1.75 0.53
N ILE A 91 11.32 -0.61 0.61
CA ILE A 91 12.76 -0.51 0.28
C ILE A 91 13.60 -1.36 1.24
N VAL A 92 13.32 -1.29 2.55
CA VAL A 92 14.03 -2.10 3.57
C VAL A 92 13.77 -3.59 3.33
N ALA A 93 12.53 -4.00 3.10
CA ALA A 93 12.17 -5.39 2.84
C ALA A 93 12.84 -5.93 1.56
N ALA A 94 12.89 -5.11 0.51
CA ALA A 94 13.59 -5.49 -0.73
C ALA A 94 15.10 -5.63 -0.52
N ALA A 95 15.70 -4.74 0.27
CA ALA A 95 17.12 -4.82 0.62
C ALA A 95 17.46 -6.04 1.48
N ALA A 96 16.49 -6.57 2.22
CA ALA A 96 16.59 -7.83 2.96
C ALA A 96 16.30 -9.07 2.09
N GLY A 97 16.04 -8.89 0.79
CA GLY A 97 15.90 -9.98 -0.19
C GLY A 97 14.48 -10.46 -0.49
N LEU A 98 13.45 -9.72 -0.06
CA LEU A 98 12.06 -9.95 -0.46
C LEU A 98 11.75 -9.10 -1.71
N PRO A 99 11.42 -9.68 -2.87
CA PRO A 99 11.11 -8.87 -4.05
C PRO A 99 9.81 -8.07 -3.84
N VAL A 100 9.84 -6.76 -4.15
CA VAL A 100 8.73 -5.84 -3.92
C VAL A 100 8.29 -5.18 -5.22
N SER A 101 6.99 -5.28 -5.55
CA SER A 101 6.34 -4.51 -6.61
C SER A 101 5.29 -3.59 -5.99
N LYS A 102 5.72 -2.43 -5.53
CA LYS A 102 4.84 -1.48 -4.89
C LYS A 102 3.92 -0.81 -5.90
N HIS A 103 2.60 -0.95 -5.69
CA HIS A 103 1.60 -0.21 -6.46
C HIS A 103 1.20 1.08 -5.72
N GLY A 104 1.09 2.18 -6.44
CA GLY A 104 0.76 3.45 -5.81
C GLY A 104 0.46 4.60 -6.76
N ASN A 105 0.17 5.76 -6.17
CA ASN A 105 -0.23 6.95 -6.90
C ASN A 105 0.39 8.20 -6.26
N ARG A 106 0.17 9.36 -6.91
CA ARG A 106 0.36 10.68 -6.31
C ARG A 106 -0.67 10.93 -5.22
N GLY A 107 -0.42 11.91 -4.37
CA GLY A 107 -1.38 12.33 -3.35
C GLY A 107 -2.69 12.80 -4.00
N ILE A 108 -3.82 12.20 -3.58
CA ILE A 108 -5.17 12.61 -4.00
C ILE A 108 -5.90 13.25 -2.81
N THR A 109 -5.84 12.60 -1.67
CA THR A 109 -6.46 13.06 -0.40
C THR A 109 -5.44 13.60 0.58
N ARG A 110 -4.14 13.45 0.27
CA ARG A 110 -2.99 13.94 1.03
C ARG A 110 -2.10 14.78 0.12
N PRO A 111 -1.31 15.72 0.67
CA PRO A 111 -0.37 16.53 -0.11
C PRO A 111 0.71 15.72 -0.82
N SER A 112 1.06 14.52 -0.32
CA SER A 112 2.09 13.65 -0.88
C SER A 112 1.64 12.19 -0.89
N GLY A 113 1.73 11.54 -2.06
CA GLY A 113 1.60 10.10 -2.24
C GLY A 113 2.96 9.43 -2.42
N SER A 114 2.95 8.10 -2.58
CA SER A 114 4.18 7.32 -2.79
C SER A 114 4.95 7.75 -4.05
N ALA A 115 4.24 8.09 -5.14
CA ALA A 115 4.86 8.55 -6.37
C ALA A 115 5.58 9.90 -6.19
N ASP A 116 5.00 10.81 -5.40
CA ASP A 116 5.60 12.12 -5.16
C ASP A 116 6.91 11.98 -4.36
N ALA A 117 6.88 11.21 -3.27
CA ALA A 117 8.06 10.94 -2.46
C ALA A 117 9.16 10.23 -3.26
N LEU A 118 8.82 9.21 -4.07
CA LEU A 118 9.77 8.51 -4.93
C LEU A 118 10.38 9.42 -5.99
N THR A 119 9.60 10.33 -6.58
CA THR A 119 10.12 11.32 -7.54
C THR A 119 11.18 12.21 -6.88
N VAL A 120 10.92 12.73 -5.67
CA VAL A 120 11.89 13.54 -4.91
C VAL A 120 13.13 12.70 -4.52
N LEU A 121 12.94 11.40 -4.22
CA LEU A 121 14.04 10.46 -3.99
C LEU A 121 14.87 10.18 -5.25
N GLY A 122 14.49 10.70 -6.42
CA GLY A 122 15.17 10.45 -7.68
C GLY A 122 14.86 9.09 -8.30
N VAL A 123 13.72 8.52 -7.93
CA VAL A 123 13.25 7.20 -8.39
C VAL A 123 12.02 7.37 -9.27
N ARG A 124 12.02 6.74 -10.43
CA ARG A 124 10.83 6.64 -11.28
C ARG A 124 10.15 5.26 -11.17
N GLY A 125 8.86 5.22 -11.49
CA GLY A 125 8.13 3.97 -11.67
C GLY A 125 8.45 3.27 -12.98
N ALA A 126 8.18 1.98 -13.03
CA ALA A 126 8.12 1.21 -14.26
C ALA A 126 6.87 1.63 -15.05
N ARG A 127 7.01 1.81 -16.37
CA ARG A 127 5.94 2.26 -17.28
C ARG A 127 5.24 1.13 -17.99
N ASP A 128 5.92 -0.02 -18.08
CA ASP A 128 5.46 -1.22 -18.74
C ASP A 128 6.06 -2.50 -18.14
N ALA A 129 5.68 -3.65 -18.70
CA ALA A 129 6.12 -4.96 -18.26
C ALA A 129 7.64 -5.19 -18.36
N GLY A 130 8.27 -4.66 -19.40
CA GLY A 130 9.71 -4.80 -19.62
C GLY A 130 10.52 -4.03 -18.57
N GLU A 131 10.13 -2.78 -18.32
CA GLU A 131 10.75 -1.95 -17.28
C GLU A 131 10.51 -2.53 -15.87
N LEU A 132 9.32 -3.10 -15.61
CA LEU A 132 9.06 -3.76 -14.34
C LEU A 132 9.99 -4.96 -14.13
N ALA A 133 10.13 -5.82 -15.13
CA ALA A 133 11.00 -6.98 -15.07
C ALA A 133 12.48 -6.57 -14.89
N SER A 134 12.95 -5.57 -15.65
CA SER A 134 14.30 -5.02 -15.50
C SER A 134 14.54 -4.47 -14.08
N CYS A 135 13.61 -3.63 -13.59
CA CYS A 135 13.75 -3.03 -12.26
C CYS A 135 13.76 -4.10 -11.14
N LEU A 136 12.88 -5.09 -11.22
CA LEU A 136 12.87 -6.21 -10.26
C LEU A 136 14.16 -7.03 -10.34
N GLY A 137 14.70 -7.25 -11.55
CA GLY A 137 15.94 -8.00 -11.75
C GLY A 137 17.20 -7.28 -11.24
N GLU A 138 17.29 -5.98 -11.47
CA GLU A 138 18.48 -5.19 -11.14
C GLU A 138 18.45 -4.63 -9.72
N VAL A 139 17.25 -4.26 -9.23
CA VAL A 139 17.07 -3.56 -7.96
C VAL A 139 16.45 -4.45 -6.89
N GLY A 140 15.53 -5.35 -7.28
CA GLY A 140 14.72 -6.14 -6.36
C GLY A 140 13.49 -5.41 -5.83
N CYS A 141 13.32 -4.14 -6.20
CA CYS A 141 12.19 -3.29 -5.82
C CYS A 141 11.74 -2.48 -7.03
N ALA A 142 10.44 -2.47 -7.31
CA ALA A 142 9.89 -1.67 -8.40
C ALA A 142 8.62 -0.94 -7.95
N PHE A 143 8.34 0.19 -8.61
CA PHE A 143 7.13 0.97 -8.39
C PHE A 143 6.25 0.95 -9.63
N LEU A 144 4.98 0.56 -9.46
CA LEU A 144 3.96 0.62 -10.49
C LEU A 144 3.10 1.86 -10.26
N TYR A 145 3.25 2.85 -11.11
CA TYR A 145 2.44 4.05 -11.05
C TYR A 145 1.03 3.75 -11.58
N ALA A 146 0.04 3.82 -10.72
CA ALA A 146 -1.33 3.38 -11.02
C ALA A 146 -1.91 3.94 -12.33
N PRO A 147 -1.76 5.24 -12.69
CA PRO A 147 -2.26 5.77 -13.95
C PRO A 147 -1.66 5.13 -15.21
N ASP A 148 -0.43 4.63 -15.16
CA ASP A 148 0.21 4.00 -16.32
C ASP A 148 -0.36 2.60 -16.60
N PHE A 149 -0.81 1.91 -15.57
CA PHE A 149 -1.33 0.54 -15.66
C PHE A 149 -2.86 0.44 -15.70
N HIS A 150 -3.58 1.44 -15.22
CA HIS A 150 -5.04 1.40 -15.09
C HIS A 150 -5.76 2.46 -15.94
N PRO A 151 -5.84 2.28 -17.27
CA PRO A 151 -6.55 3.23 -18.15
C PRO A 151 -8.03 3.41 -17.75
N ALA A 152 -8.68 2.37 -17.24
CA ALA A 152 -10.07 2.41 -16.80
C ALA A 152 -10.33 3.41 -15.64
N PHE A 153 -9.32 3.75 -14.84
CA PHE A 153 -9.49 4.75 -13.78
C PHE A 153 -9.61 6.18 -14.28
N ARG A 154 -9.30 6.45 -15.55
CA ARG A 154 -9.52 7.78 -16.15
C ARG A 154 -11.01 8.12 -16.19
N GLY A 155 -11.85 7.17 -16.57
CA GLY A 155 -13.29 7.37 -16.65
C GLY A 155 -13.96 7.74 -15.32
N VAL A 156 -13.36 7.40 -14.18
CA VAL A 156 -13.92 7.72 -12.86
C VAL A 156 -13.17 8.86 -12.15
N ALA A 157 -12.15 9.44 -12.78
CA ALA A 157 -11.30 10.46 -12.14
C ALA A 157 -12.07 11.73 -11.76
N GLY A 158 -12.99 12.19 -12.64
CA GLY A 158 -13.84 13.35 -12.39
C GLY A 158 -14.77 13.14 -11.18
N ALA A 159 -15.48 12.02 -11.14
CA ALA A 159 -16.36 11.68 -10.02
C ALA A 159 -15.58 11.56 -8.69
N ARG A 160 -14.40 10.96 -8.71
CA ARG A 160 -13.52 10.88 -7.52
C ARG A 160 -13.04 12.25 -7.06
N LYS A 161 -12.73 13.15 -7.97
CA LYS A 161 -12.36 14.54 -7.66
C LYS A 161 -13.51 15.27 -6.97
N ILE A 162 -14.74 15.17 -7.51
CA ILE A 162 -15.94 15.78 -6.92
C ILE A 162 -16.13 15.26 -5.48
N LEU A 163 -16.08 13.95 -5.27
CA LEU A 163 -16.28 13.35 -3.96
C LEU A 163 -15.18 13.72 -2.97
N SER A 164 -13.94 13.81 -3.43
CA SER A 164 -12.80 14.23 -2.61
C SER A 164 -12.94 15.68 -2.13
N THR A 165 -13.40 16.61 -3.00
CA THR A 165 -13.64 18.01 -2.62
C THR A 165 -14.78 18.16 -1.60
N GLN A 166 -15.71 17.20 -1.56
CA GLN A 166 -16.78 17.12 -0.58
C GLN A 166 -16.38 16.37 0.72
N GLY A 167 -15.14 15.93 0.83
CA GLY A 167 -14.68 15.12 1.97
C GLY A 167 -15.36 13.74 2.05
N LYS A 168 -15.94 13.26 0.94
CA LYS A 168 -16.66 11.99 0.91
C LYS A 168 -15.72 10.82 0.69
N ARG A 169 -15.82 9.84 1.57
CA ARG A 169 -15.13 8.56 1.43
C ARG A 169 -15.97 7.58 0.61
N THR A 170 -15.34 6.78 -0.22
CA THR A 170 -15.98 5.77 -1.06
C THR A 170 -15.14 4.49 -1.11
N ALA A 171 -15.69 3.42 -1.66
CA ALA A 171 -15.02 2.15 -1.90
C ALA A 171 -13.67 2.29 -2.65
N PHE A 172 -13.45 3.36 -3.41
CA PHE A 172 -12.17 3.60 -4.09
C PHE A 172 -10.97 3.76 -3.15
N HIS A 173 -11.19 4.10 -1.88
CA HIS A 173 -10.14 4.09 -0.88
C HIS A 173 -9.69 2.65 -0.56
N LEU A 174 -10.63 1.70 -0.57
CA LEU A 174 -10.37 0.28 -0.30
C LEU A 174 -9.94 -0.49 -1.56
N LEU A 175 -10.34 -0.03 -2.76
CA LEU A 175 -10.00 -0.69 -4.01
C LEU A 175 -8.53 -0.53 -4.41
N GLY A 176 -7.90 0.62 -4.09
CA GLY A 176 -6.51 0.89 -4.46
C GLY A 176 -5.53 -0.25 -4.12
N PRO A 177 -5.52 -0.76 -2.90
CA PRO A 177 -4.69 -1.89 -2.48
C PRO A 177 -5.00 -3.23 -3.15
N LEU A 178 -6.20 -3.40 -3.72
CA LEU A 178 -6.68 -4.66 -4.30
C LEU A 178 -6.31 -4.82 -5.76
N VAL A 179 -5.90 -3.74 -6.44
CA VAL A 179 -5.76 -3.69 -7.90
C VAL A 179 -4.32 -3.60 -8.41
N ASN A 180 -3.34 -4.08 -7.65
CA ASN A 180 -1.96 -4.17 -8.16
C ASN A 180 -1.91 -5.12 -9.37
N PRO A 181 -1.52 -4.64 -10.58
CA PRO A 181 -1.54 -5.44 -11.79
C PRO A 181 -0.52 -6.59 -11.81
N ALA A 182 0.53 -6.55 -10.98
CA ALA A 182 1.45 -7.66 -10.77
C ALA A 182 0.86 -8.79 -9.91
N ARG A 183 -0.35 -8.59 -9.33
CA ARG A 183 -1.07 -9.57 -8.48
C ARG A 183 -0.16 -10.25 -7.45
N PRO A 184 0.56 -9.49 -6.62
CA PRO A 184 1.54 -10.05 -5.70
C PRO A 184 0.91 -11.09 -4.77
N GLU A 185 1.67 -12.17 -4.48
CA GLU A 185 1.24 -13.22 -3.53
C GLU A 185 1.20 -12.72 -2.09
N ILE A 186 2.01 -11.69 -1.79
CA ILE A 186 2.17 -11.15 -0.45
C ILE A 186 1.66 -9.71 -0.45
N ARG A 187 0.63 -9.41 0.34
CA ARG A 187 0.05 -8.06 0.39
C ARG A 187 -0.09 -7.56 1.81
N MET A 188 0.45 -6.37 2.07
CA MET A 188 0.29 -5.68 3.33
C MET A 188 -0.45 -4.36 3.13
N VAL A 189 -1.57 -4.16 3.84
CA VAL A 189 -2.45 -3.01 3.64
C VAL A 189 -2.74 -2.30 4.95
N GLY A 190 -2.32 -1.04 5.06
CA GLY A 190 -2.63 -0.18 6.19
C GLY A 190 -4.00 0.49 6.06
N VAL A 191 -4.78 0.48 7.14
CA VAL A 191 -6.10 1.11 7.20
C VAL A 191 -6.16 2.19 8.29
N PHE A 192 -6.93 3.25 8.03
CA PHE A 192 -7.19 4.31 9.00
C PHE A 192 -8.45 4.07 9.84
N ARG A 193 -9.22 3.06 9.51
CA ARG A 193 -10.43 2.66 10.22
C ARG A 193 -10.36 1.19 10.51
N GLU A 194 -10.34 0.83 11.77
CA GLU A 194 -10.24 -0.57 12.20
C GLU A 194 -11.39 -1.42 11.64
N GLU A 195 -12.58 -0.82 11.48
CA GLU A 195 -13.76 -1.46 10.89
C GLU A 195 -13.58 -1.92 9.43
N ASP A 196 -12.60 -1.35 8.69
CA ASP A 196 -12.30 -1.77 7.31
C ASP A 196 -11.43 -3.03 7.23
N MET A 197 -10.81 -3.43 8.34
CA MET A 197 -9.89 -4.59 8.35
C MET A 197 -10.60 -5.87 7.89
N GLY A 198 -11.76 -6.18 8.47
CA GLY A 198 -12.53 -7.37 8.11
C GLY A 198 -12.99 -7.39 6.65
N LYS A 199 -13.42 -6.24 6.11
CA LYS A 199 -13.83 -6.13 4.70
C LYS A 199 -12.67 -6.39 3.73
N LEU A 200 -11.49 -5.83 4.03
CA LEU A 200 -10.30 -6.05 3.21
C LEU A 200 -9.77 -7.47 3.33
N ALA A 201 -9.81 -8.07 4.52
CA ALA A 201 -9.44 -9.46 4.71
C ALA A 201 -10.35 -10.40 3.89
N GLU A 202 -11.68 -10.20 3.93
CA GLU A 202 -12.63 -10.92 3.09
C GLU A 202 -12.33 -10.71 1.59
N ALA A 203 -12.06 -9.47 1.16
CA ALA A 203 -11.71 -9.17 -0.22
C ALA A 203 -10.43 -9.89 -0.67
N MET A 204 -9.39 -9.93 0.19
CA MET A 204 -8.14 -10.67 -0.08
C MET A 204 -8.39 -12.17 -0.21
N ASP A 205 -9.21 -12.76 0.68
CA ASP A 205 -9.62 -14.17 0.58
C ASP A 205 -10.35 -14.46 -0.73
N CYS A 206 -11.33 -13.61 -1.11
CA CYS A 206 -12.07 -13.72 -2.37
C CYS A 206 -11.17 -13.56 -3.60
N LEU A 207 -10.09 -12.77 -3.53
CA LEU A 207 -9.11 -12.60 -4.59
C LEU A 207 -8.08 -13.74 -4.65
N GLY A 208 -8.11 -14.67 -3.70
CA GLY A 208 -7.17 -15.79 -3.63
C GLY A 208 -5.75 -15.38 -3.25
N VAL A 209 -5.58 -14.29 -2.50
CA VAL A 209 -4.25 -13.86 -2.04
C VAL A 209 -3.71 -14.85 -1.02
N GLU A 210 -2.51 -15.39 -1.25
CA GLU A 210 -1.95 -16.46 -0.42
C GLU A 210 -1.51 -15.98 0.96
N SER A 211 -0.86 -14.82 1.01
CA SER A 211 -0.40 -14.22 2.26
C SER A 211 -0.74 -12.73 2.30
N TYR A 212 -1.49 -12.30 3.30
CA TYR A 212 -1.82 -10.90 3.47
C TYR A 212 -1.90 -10.50 4.94
N ALA A 213 -1.61 -9.24 5.21
CA ALA A 213 -1.85 -8.59 6.49
C ALA A 213 -2.59 -7.27 6.27
N ILE A 214 -3.72 -7.11 6.94
CA ILE A 214 -4.38 -5.83 7.09
C ILE A 214 -3.95 -5.28 8.44
N LEU A 215 -3.42 -4.06 8.46
CA LEU A 215 -2.83 -3.48 9.65
C LEU A 215 -3.49 -2.15 10.02
N TYR A 216 -3.62 -1.95 11.31
CA TYR A 216 -4.11 -0.74 11.95
C TYR A 216 -3.15 -0.36 13.08
N GLY A 217 -2.68 0.85 13.11
CA GLY A 217 -1.80 1.36 14.17
C GLY A 217 -2.23 2.74 14.62
N GLU A 218 -1.96 3.04 15.87
CA GLU A 218 -2.26 4.30 16.54
C GLU A 218 -0.98 5.03 16.95
N ASP A 219 -1.11 6.32 17.16
CA ASP A 219 -0.09 7.10 17.85
C ASP A 219 -0.29 7.09 19.37
N GLU A 220 0.54 7.83 20.10
CA GLU A 220 0.50 7.96 21.56
C GLU A 220 -0.78 8.59 22.12
N MET A 221 -1.57 9.20 21.24
CA MET A 221 -2.87 9.82 21.59
C MET A 221 -4.06 8.94 21.16
N GLY A 222 -3.81 7.74 20.61
CA GLY A 222 -4.83 6.85 20.06
C GLY A 222 -5.37 7.28 18.69
N ALA A 223 -4.68 8.19 17.99
CA ALA A 223 -5.10 8.59 16.66
C ALA A 223 -4.56 7.62 15.60
N PRO A 224 -5.40 7.22 14.61
CA PRO A 224 -5.00 6.25 13.60
C PRO A 224 -3.91 6.78 12.68
N LEU A 225 -2.90 5.96 12.42
CA LEU A 225 -1.78 6.25 11.51
C LEU A 225 -1.95 5.58 10.16
N GLY A 226 -2.66 4.45 10.08
CA GLY A 226 -2.75 3.62 8.88
C GLY A 226 -1.45 2.87 8.57
N GLU A 227 -0.57 2.76 9.53
CA GLU A 227 0.74 2.10 9.52
C GLU A 227 1.01 1.55 10.91
N LEU A 228 1.86 0.53 11.05
CA LEU A 228 2.33 0.08 12.36
C LEU A 228 3.29 1.11 12.96
N SER A 229 3.24 1.25 14.27
CA SER A 229 4.03 2.24 14.99
C SER A 229 4.36 1.75 16.41
N PRO A 230 5.57 2.00 16.92
CA PRO A 230 5.90 1.70 18.30
C PRO A 230 5.26 2.67 19.32
N LEU A 231 4.55 3.72 18.82
CA LEU A 231 3.99 4.78 19.65
C LEU A 231 2.69 4.40 20.34
N GLY A 232 1.85 3.57 19.69
CA GLY A 232 0.53 3.23 20.18
C GLY A 232 0.15 1.78 19.92
N ARG A 233 -1.13 1.48 20.09
CA ARG A 233 -1.72 0.17 19.83
C ARG A 233 -1.64 -0.19 18.36
N ASN A 234 -1.33 -1.46 18.08
CA ASN A 234 -1.27 -2.02 16.74
C ASN A 234 -2.09 -3.30 16.64
N ARG A 235 -2.77 -3.49 15.53
CA ARG A 235 -3.48 -4.72 15.19
C ARG A 235 -3.11 -5.16 13.79
N LEU A 236 -2.78 -6.45 13.65
CA LEU A 236 -2.55 -7.09 12.36
C LEU A 236 -3.46 -8.29 12.27
N MET A 237 -4.29 -8.35 11.24
CA MET A 237 -5.08 -9.53 10.93
C MET A 237 -4.86 -9.95 9.49
N GLY A 238 -4.92 -11.25 9.22
CA GLY A 238 -4.70 -11.72 7.88
C GLY A 238 -4.54 -13.23 7.76
N LYS A 239 -3.75 -13.61 6.76
CA LYS A 239 -3.46 -15.01 6.42
C LYS A 239 -2.01 -15.13 5.99
N LYS A 240 -1.32 -16.17 6.47
CA LYS A 240 0.04 -16.52 6.05
C LYS A 240 0.14 -18.02 5.84
N GLY A 241 0.53 -18.43 4.63
CA GLY A 241 0.63 -19.85 4.31
C GLY A 241 -0.68 -20.64 4.51
N GLY A 242 -1.82 -19.99 4.30
CA GLY A 242 -3.15 -20.57 4.51
C GLY A 242 -3.71 -20.43 5.93
N GLU A 243 -2.88 -20.15 6.93
CA GLU A 243 -3.30 -19.98 8.33
C GLU A 243 -3.70 -18.54 8.63
N LYS A 244 -4.87 -18.37 9.25
CA LYS A 244 -5.36 -17.04 9.68
C LYS A 244 -4.70 -16.63 10.98
N PHE A 245 -4.47 -15.32 11.12
CA PHE A 245 -3.97 -14.71 12.35
C PHE A 245 -4.70 -13.39 12.65
N ASP A 246 -4.72 -13.04 13.94
CA ASP A 246 -5.19 -11.74 14.45
C ASP A 246 -4.33 -11.40 15.67
N LEU A 247 -3.40 -10.48 15.49
CA LEU A 247 -2.38 -10.11 16.47
C LEU A 247 -2.65 -8.70 16.98
N LEU A 248 -2.59 -8.54 18.28
CA LEU A 248 -2.68 -7.26 18.96
C LEU A 248 -1.37 -7.02 19.69
N GLU A 249 -0.77 -5.85 19.51
CA GLU A 249 0.44 -5.43 20.21
C GLU A 249 0.24 -3.99 20.70
N GLU A 250 0.38 -3.80 21.99
CA GLU A 250 0.38 -2.48 22.61
C GLU A 250 1.66 -1.70 22.27
N SER A 251 1.70 -0.43 22.66
CA SER A 251 2.89 0.39 22.47
C SER A 251 4.14 -0.28 23.04
N SER A 252 5.23 -0.23 22.30
CA SER A 252 6.51 -0.73 22.79
C SER A 252 7.05 0.13 23.92
N SER A 253 7.54 -0.50 24.98
CA SER A 253 8.27 0.21 26.04
C SER A 253 9.55 0.85 25.47
N GLY A 254 9.77 2.13 25.74
CA GLY A 254 10.95 2.87 25.31
C GLY A 254 10.62 4.31 24.91
N ASP A 255 11.66 5.11 24.79
CA ASP A 255 11.56 6.47 24.26
C ASP A 255 11.62 6.45 22.74
N TRP A 256 10.46 6.44 22.10
CA TRP A 256 10.33 6.46 20.64
C TRP A 256 10.16 7.87 20.08
N GLY A 257 10.10 8.91 20.90
CA GLY A 257 9.79 10.27 20.47
C GLY A 257 8.29 10.51 20.35
N SER A 258 7.85 11.27 19.37
CA SER A 258 6.47 11.71 19.21
C SER A 258 5.94 11.46 17.79
N SER A 259 4.63 11.33 17.66
CA SER A 259 3.95 11.28 16.36
C SER A 259 4.14 12.55 15.52
N LEU A 260 4.53 13.67 16.12
CA LEU A 260 4.92 14.88 15.39
C LEU A 260 6.16 14.62 14.51
N ASP A 261 7.04 13.73 14.92
CA ASP A 261 8.20 13.34 14.11
C ASP A 261 7.78 12.61 12.82
N LEU A 262 6.59 12.00 12.80
CA LEU A 262 6.04 11.34 11.62
C LEU A 262 5.47 12.32 10.59
N GLU A 263 5.17 13.56 10.98
CA GLU A 263 4.54 14.52 10.08
C GLU A 263 5.48 14.89 8.91
N ALA A 264 4.92 14.88 7.71
CA ALA A 264 5.60 15.25 6.47
C ALA A 264 4.58 15.78 5.47
N PRO A 265 4.16 17.07 5.61
CA PRO A 265 3.14 17.67 4.76
C PRO A 265 3.59 17.82 3.30
N LYS A 266 4.89 17.76 3.02
CA LYS A 266 5.43 17.87 1.66
C LYS A 266 6.19 16.59 1.27
N ALA A 267 6.25 16.35 -0.04
CA ALA A 267 7.00 15.20 -0.58
C ALA A 267 8.50 15.28 -0.24
N GLU A 268 9.06 16.49 -0.24
CA GLU A 268 10.46 16.75 0.11
C GLU A 268 10.77 16.36 1.55
N GLU A 269 9.87 16.70 2.48
CA GLU A 269 10.02 16.36 3.89
C GLU A 269 9.93 14.85 4.11
N SER A 270 8.97 14.20 3.43
CA SER A 270 8.84 12.73 3.45
C SER A 270 10.08 12.06 2.89
N ALA A 271 10.58 12.50 1.74
CA ALA A 271 11.78 11.98 1.11
C ALA A 271 13.03 12.15 1.99
N ALA A 272 13.20 13.32 2.61
CA ALA A 272 14.31 13.58 3.52
C ALA A 272 14.30 12.65 4.73
N LYS A 273 13.13 12.44 5.36
CA LYS A 273 12.97 11.51 6.48
C LYS A 273 13.21 10.06 6.06
N ILE A 274 12.74 9.65 4.89
CA ILE A 274 13.04 8.32 4.32
C ILE A 274 14.55 8.15 4.12
N GLN A 275 15.22 9.11 3.50
CA GLN A 275 16.68 9.05 3.28
C GLN A 275 17.44 8.92 4.59
N ALA A 276 17.07 9.71 5.61
CA ALA A 276 17.71 9.66 6.93
C ALA A 276 17.57 8.26 7.55
N VAL A 277 16.36 7.68 7.55
CA VAL A 277 16.14 6.32 8.09
C VAL A 277 16.94 5.27 7.32
N LEU A 278 16.93 5.31 5.98
CA LEU A 278 17.69 4.35 5.17
C LEU A 278 19.22 4.49 5.32
N ALA A 279 19.69 5.65 5.79
CA ALA A 279 21.10 5.86 6.14
C ALA A 279 21.45 5.44 7.58
N GLY A 280 20.47 4.98 8.35
CA GLY A 280 20.66 4.61 9.77
C GLY A 280 20.44 5.75 10.76
N ASP A 281 20.08 6.94 10.26
CA ASP A 281 19.81 8.15 11.03
C ASP A 281 18.29 8.42 11.12
N GLY A 282 17.93 9.60 11.59
CA GLY A 282 16.55 10.07 11.63
C GLY A 282 15.87 9.90 12.98
N ALA A 283 14.68 10.51 13.11
CA ALA A 283 13.89 10.47 14.33
C ALA A 283 13.48 9.03 14.68
N ARG A 284 13.51 8.70 15.97
CA ARG A 284 13.22 7.34 16.46
C ARG A 284 11.83 6.87 16.09
N ALA A 285 10.82 7.74 16.16
CA ALA A 285 9.44 7.39 15.76
C ALA A 285 9.36 6.98 14.29
N VAL A 286 10.03 7.71 13.39
CA VAL A 286 10.03 7.39 11.94
C VAL A 286 10.76 6.08 11.69
N ARG A 287 11.95 5.90 12.27
CA ARG A 287 12.72 4.66 12.15
C ARG A 287 11.95 3.48 12.71
N GLY A 288 11.36 3.62 13.90
CA GLY A 288 10.55 2.57 14.53
C GLY A 288 9.36 2.17 13.65
N ALA A 289 8.60 3.14 13.13
CA ALA A 289 7.49 2.85 12.24
C ALA A 289 7.96 2.12 10.96
N VAL A 290 9.06 2.55 10.33
CA VAL A 290 9.62 1.86 9.15
C VAL A 290 10.03 0.43 9.48
N VAL A 291 10.72 0.21 10.61
CA VAL A 291 11.16 -1.11 11.06
C VAL A 291 9.98 -2.03 11.37
N TRP A 292 8.93 -1.52 12.02
CA TRP A 292 7.76 -2.31 12.35
C TRP A 292 7.02 -2.78 11.09
N ASN A 293 6.80 -1.88 10.14
CA ASN A 293 6.15 -2.24 8.87
C ASN A 293 7.03 -3.13 7.99
N ALA A 294 8.33 -2.87 7.89
CA ALA A 294 9.26 -3.73 7.15
C ALA A 294 9.34 -5.13 7.79
N GLY A 295 9.39 -5.19 9.13
CA GLY A 295 9.40 -6.44 9.88
C GLY A 295 8.17 -7.30 9.64
N ALA A 296 6.97 -6.70 9.64
CA ALA A 296 5.74 -7.38 9.32
C ALA A 296 5.74 -7.91 7.88
N LEU A 297 6.22 -7.12 6.92
CA LEU A 297 6.31 -7.53 5.52
C LEU A 297 7.31 -8.68 5.32
N LEU A 298 8.48 -8.64 5.99
CA LEU A 298 9.49 -9.69 5.97
C LEU A 298 8.98 -11.00 6.59
N TRP A 299 8.27 -10.91 7.71
CA TRP A 299 7.60 -12.08 8.29
C TRP A 299 6.55 -12.66 7.36
N LEU A 300 5.68 -11.84 6.81
CA LEU A 300 4.63 -12.27 5.89
C LEU A 300 5.23 -12.93 4.64
N GLY A 301 6.35 -12.41 4.13
CA GLY A 301 7.10 -12.92 2.99
C GLY A 301 8.01 -14.11 3.29
N GLY A 302 8.04 -14.63 4.52
CA GLY A 302 8.83 -15.80 4.90
C GLY A 302 10.34 -15.57 4.99
N VAL A 303 10.79 -14.32 5.00
CA VAL A 303 12.21 -13.95 5.23
C VAL A 303 12.55 -14.06 6.72
N ALA A 304 11.57 -13.84 7.59
CA ALA A 304 11.66 -14.02 9.03
C ALA A 304 10.60 -15.02 9.50
N LYS A 305 10.88 -15.77 10.58
CA LYS A 305 9.97 -16.77 11.14
C LYS A 305 8.76 -16.15 11.83
N ASP A 306 8.96 -15.02 12.47
CA ASP A 306 7.94 -14.25 13.18
C ASP A 306 8.17 -12.73 13.01
N TRP A 307 7.21 -11.91 13.45
CA TRP A 307 7.27 -10.47 13.33
C TRP A 307 8.41 -9.84 14.16
N VAL A 308 8.74 -10.42 15.31
CA VAL A 308 9.84 -9.94 16.18
C VAL A 308 11.19 -10.11 15.48
N GLU A 309 11.41 -11.28 14.88
CA GLU A 309 12.61 -11.52 14.06
C GLU A 309 12.61 -10.61 12.81
N GLY A 310 11.46 -10.40 12.19
CA GLY A 310 11.31 -9.48 11.07
C GLY A 310 11.78 -8.06 11.40
N ARG A 311 11.44 -7.54 12.58
CA ARG A 311 11.94 -6.24 13.06
C ARG A 311 13.48 -6.24 13.22
N LYS A 312 14.06 -7.32 13.73
CA LYS A 312 15.53 -7.45 13.84
C LYS A 312 16.20 -7.46 12.48
N VAL A 313 15.66 -8.22 11.52
CA VAL A 313 16.19 -8.26 10.15
C VAL A 313 16.08 -6.88 9.49
N ALA A 314 14.99 -6.15 9.69
CA ALA A 314 14.83 -4.79 9.18
C ALA A 314 15.87 -3.82 9.77
N GLU A 315 16.06 -3.85 11.11
CA GLU A 315 17.09 -3.04 11.80
C GLU A 315 18.49 -3.36 11.29
N GLU A 316 18.85 -4.63 11.18
CA GLU A 316 20.16 -5.04 10.65
C GLU A 316 20.35 -4.60 9.19
N THR A 317 19.31 -4.66 8.38
CA THR A 317 19.34 -4.24 6.97
C THR A 317 19.64 -2.75 6.84
N ILE A 318 19.04 -1.93 7.70
CA ILE A 318 19.32 -0.49 7.81
C ILE A 318 20.75 -0.28 8.32
N ALA A 319 21.12 -0.90 9.43
CA ALA A 319 22.42 -0.71 10.07
C ALA A 319 23.61 -1.10 9.17
N LYS A 320 23.44 -2.13 8.34
CA LYS A 320 24.44 -2.56 7.32
C LYS A 320 24.50 -1.62 6.11
N GLY A 321 23.61 -0.63 6.00
CA GLY A 321 23.52 0.28 4.85
C GLY A 321 22.94 -0.37 3.58
N SER A 322 22.40 -1.59 3.67
CA SER A 322 21.85 -2.31 2.51
C SER A 322 20.64 -1.61 1.92
N ALA A 323 19.78 -1.02 2.76
CA ALA A 323 18.61 -0.26 2.31
C ALA A 323 19.01 1.03 1.56
N ARG A 324 20.03 1.75 2.04
CA ARG A 324 20.62 2.90 1.34
C ARG A 324 21.21 2.49 0.00
N ALA A 325 21.99 1.41 -0.02
CA ALA A 325 22.60 0.90 -1.25
C ALA A 325 21.55 0.48 -2.30
N LEU A 326 20.42 -0.10 -1.87
CA LEU A 326 19.31 -0.42 -2.78
C LEU A 326 18.70 0.87 -3.39
N LEU A 327 18.47 1.91 -2.58
CA LEU A 327 17.95 3.19 -3.10
C LEU A 327 18.89 3.78 -4.15
N GLU A 328 20.20 3.74 -3.95
CA GLU A 328 21.17 4.23 -4.94
C GLU A 328 21.16 3.41 -6.23
N ARG A 329 21.03 2.07 -6.15
CA ARG A 329 20.84 1.23 -7.35
C ARG A 329 19.57 1.61 -8.08
N TRP A 330 18.47 1.85 -7.33
CA TRP A 330 17.19 2.24 -7.93
C TRP A 330 17.26 3.60 -8.62
N ARG A 331 17.95 4.57 -8.02
CA ARG A 331 18.26 5.86 -8.64
C ARG A 331 19.03 5.72 -9.94
N THR A 332 20.05 4.82 -9.94
CA THR A 332 20.85 4.53 -11.14
C THR A 332 19.99 3.95 -12.24
N TRP A 333 19.19 2.92 -11.94
CA TRP A 333 18.24 2.33 -12.89
C TRP A 333 17.27 3.38 -13.43
N SER A 334 16.81 4.30 -12.62
CA SER A 334 15.84 5.34 -12.99
C SER A 334 16.35 6.39 -13.97
N ARG A 335 17.66 6.46 -14.22
CA ARG A 335 18.27 7.40 -15.16
C ARG A 335 18.20 6.92 -16.61
N TYR A 336 18.00 5.67 -16.82
CA TYR A 336 17.90 5.00 -18.12
C TYR A 336 16.44 4.65 -18.46
#